data_366fbae4005b9b4c00fcd8ceb58002c5
#
_entry.id   366fbae4005b9b4c00fcd8ceb58002c5
#
_cell.length_a   1.000
_cell.length_b   1.000
_cell.length_c   1.000
_cell.angle_alpha   90.00
_cell.angle_beta   90.00
_cell.angle_gamma   90.00
#
_symmetry.space_group_name_H-M   'P 1'
#
loop_
_entity.id
_entity.type
_entity.pdbx_description
1 polymer ?
#
loop_
_entity_poly.entity_id
_entity_poly.type
_entity_poly.pdbx_seq_one_letter_code
_entity_poly.pdbx_strand_id
1 'polypeptide(L)'
;MGLVGDMTIAENLILKETDGERFSYGRGLYLRKDKIHTYAQKMQQENDIRCLDMEQAVRSLSGGNQQKVILTRELQSTPDLLIAMHPTRGLDIGASEFVHEQMLREKKRGCGILLISANLDEIIKLADVIVVMFEGKIMGTFPGINPPIDKISMAMTGRGETA
;
A
#
# COMPACT_ATOMS: atom_id res chain seq x y z
N MET A 1 0.73 8.94 8.12
CA MET A 1 0.06 8.80 6.81
C MET A 1 1.00 9.30 5.73
N GLY A 2 1.05 8.64 4.58
CA GLY A 2 1.95 9.02 3.48
C GLY A 2 1.37 10.08 2.52
N LEU A 3 0.30 10.78 2.87
CA LEU A 3 -0.34 11.84 2.07
C LEU A 3 -0.15 13.20 2.70
N VAL A 4 -0.07 14.23 1.86
CA VAL A 4 -0.11 15.63 2.29
C VAL A 4 -1.56 16.09 2.21
N GLY A 5 -2.22 16.20 3.39
CA GLY A 5 -3.67 16.35 3.51
C GLY A 5 -4.26 17.58 2.80
N ASP A 6 -3.53 18.68 2.77
CA ASP A 6 -3.96 19.95 2.17
C ASP A 6 -3.69 20.05 0.67
N MET A 7 -2.85 19.15 0.12
CA MET A 7 -2.64 19.05 -1.33
C MET A 7 -3.79 18.33 -2.00
N THR A 8 -3.99 18.60 -3.29
CA THR A 8 -5.00 17.93 -4.09
C THR A 8 -4.70 16.42 -4.25
N ILE A 9 -5.71 15.65 -4.65
CA ILE A 9 -5.53 14.24 -4.98
C ILE A 9 -4.54 14.11 -6.14
N ALA A 10 -4.67 14.93 -7.17
CA ALA A 10 -3.79 14.96 -8.33
C ALA A 10 -2.33 15.22 -7.95
N GLU A 11 -2.09 16.22 -7.09
CA GLU A 11 -0.74 16.54 -6.58
C GLU A 11 -0.15 15.41 -5.74
N ASN A 12 -0.96 14.77 -4.88
CA ASN A 12 -0.50 13.63 -4.09
C ASN A 12 -0.09 12.44 -4.97
N LEU A 13 -0.78 12.19 -6.09
CA LEU A 13 -0.45 11.10 -7.01
C LEU A 13 0.93 11.28 -7.67
N ILE A 14 1.33 12.52 -7.96
CA ILE A 14 2.59 12.80 -8.68
C ILE A 14 3.73 13.20 -7.76
N LEU A 15 3.53 13.20 -6.44
CA LEU A 15 4.45 13.77 -5.46
C LEU A 15 5.89 13.23 -5.55
N LYS A 16 6.05 11.98 -5.98
CA LYS A 16 7.37 11.33 -6.16
C LYS A 16 7.98 11.55 -7.55
N GLU A 17 7.26 12.15 -8.48
CA GLU A 17 7.70 12.35 -9.87
C GLU A 17 7.82 13.84 -10.25
N THR A 18 7.85 14.73 -9.26
CA THR A 18 7.92 16.18 -9.51
C THR A 18 9.25 16.64 -10.11
N ASP A 19 10.33 15.89 -9.91
CA ASP A 19 11.67 16.22 -10.43
C ASP A 19 11.87 15.78 -11.89
N GLY A 20 10.92 14.97 -12.42
CA GLY A 20 10.97 14.43 -13.77
C GLY A 20 10.32 15.34 -14.81
N GLU A 21 10.74 15.21 -16.08
CA GLU A 21 10.16 15.96 -17.21
C GLU A 21 8.70 15.58 -17.53
N ARG A 22 8.20 14.51 -16.92
CA ARG A 22 6.85 14.03 -17.15
C ARG A 22 5.80 15.02 -16.66
N PHE A 23 5.95 15.52 -15.44
CA PHE A 23 4.98 16.40 -14.77
C PHE A 23 5.50 17.78 -14.44
N SER A 24 6.76 18.08 -14.77
CA SER A 24 7.34 19.39 -14.52
C SER A 24 8.26 19.87 -15.64
N TYR A 25 8.59 21.18 -15.59
CA TYR A 25 9.67 21.80 -16.33
C TYR A 25 10.74 22.27 -15.36
N GLY A 26 11.97 22.35 -15.83
CA GLY A 26 13.07 22.95 -15.06
C GLY A 26 13.35 22.24 -13.73
N ARG A 27 13.29 20.90 -13.70
CA ARG A 27 13.53 20.07 -12.49
C ARG A 27 12.59 20.41 -11.33
N GLY A 28 11.29 20.50 -11.59
CA GLY A 28 10.28 20.75 -10.55
C GLY A 28 9.90 22.22 -10.34
N LEU A 29 10.50 23.17 -11.06
CA LEU A 29 10.20 24.60 -10.92
C LEU A 29 8.79 24.96 -11.37
N TYR A 30 8.27 24.31 -12.41
CA TYR A 30 6.93 24.56 -12.94
C TYR A 30 6.21 23.24 -13.24
N LEU A 31 5.02 23.07 -12.68
CA LEU A 31 4.19 21.89 -12.90
C LEU A 31 3.40 21.98 -14.21
N ARG A 32 3.32 20.88 -14.93
CA ARG A 32 2.52 20.70 -16.14
C ARG A 32 1.09 20.30 -15.78
N LYS A 33 0.25 21.27 -15.42
CA LYS A 33 -1.10 21.05 -14.90
C LYS A 33 -1.98 20.20 -15.82
N ASP A 34 -1.90 20.42 -17.13
CA ASP A 34 -2.61 19.63 -18.15
C ASP A 34 -2.25 18.13 -18.09
N LYS A 35 -0.97 17.83 -18.01
CA LYS A 35 -0.48 16.43 -17.90
C LYS A 35 -0.86 15.80 -16.58
N ILE A 36 -0.76 16.56 -15.49
CA ILE A 36 -1.13 16.09 -14.14
C ILE A 36 -2.61 15.76 -14.11
N HIS A 37 -3.46 16.65 -14.63
CA HIS A 37 -4.91 16.45 -14.67
C HIS A 37 -5.28 15.19 -15.49
N THR A 38 -4.75 15.06 -16.70
CA THR A 38 -4.99 13.89 -17.55
C THR A 38 -4.54 12.60 -16.87
N TYR A 39 -3.35 12.62 -16.24
CA TYR A 39 -2.83 11.47 -15.51
C TYR A 39 -3.71 11.12 -14.32
N ALA A 40 -4.10 12.12 -13.51
CA ALA A 40 -4.92 11.93 -12.33
C ALA A 40 -6.30 11.32 -12.68
N GLN A 41 -6.95 11.80 -13.75
CA GLN A 41 -8.20 11.22 -14.25
C GLN A 41 -8.04 9.74 -14.67
N LYS A 42 -6.94 9.41 -15.34
CA LYS A 42 -6.63 8.03 -15.69
C LYS A 42 -6.48 7.16 -14.43
N MET A 43 -5.71 7.61 -13.45
CA MET A 43 -5.50 6.89 -12.19
C MET A 43 -6.78 6.74 -11.37
N GLN A 44 -7.65 7.74 -11.39
CA GLN A 44 -8.97 7.69 -10.78
C GLN A 44 -9.79 6.52 -11.30
N GLN A 45 -9.84 6.35 -12.62
CA GLN A 45 -10.61 5.29 -13.28
C GLN A 45 -10.00 3.92 -13.06
N GLU A 46 -8.67 3.79 -13.26
CA GLU A 46 -7.96 2.50 -13.15
C GLU A 46 -7.95 1.93 -11.73
N ASN A 47 -7.99 2.80 -10.71
CA ASN A 47 -7.91 2.40 -9.30
C ASN A 47 -9.21 2.64 -8.53
N ASP A 48 -10.32 2.93 -9.20
CA ASP A 48 -11.63 3.21 -8.58
C ASP A 48 -11.51 4.18 -7.39
N ILE A 49 -10.79 5.31 -7.58
CA ILE A 49 -10.68 6.35 -6.56
C ILE A 49 -11.97 7.18 -6.59
N ARG A 50 -12.80 7.04 -5.57
CA ARG A 50 -14.09 7.74 -5.49
C ARG A 50 -13.91 9.13 -4.91
N CYS A 51 -14.05 10.14 -5.75
CA CYS A 51 -13.98 11.55 -5.42
C CYS A 51 -14.89 12.35 -6.35
N LEU A 52 -15.22 13.58 -5.97
CA LEU A 52 -15.98 14.50 -6.80
C LEU A 52 -15.11 15.10 -7.89
N ASP A 53 -13.88 15.49 -7.51
CA ASP A 53 -12.89 16.10 -8.39
C ASP A 53 -11.48 15.73 -7.88
N MET A 54 -10.53 15.52 -8.80
CA MET A 54 -9.13 15.25 -8.46
C MET A 54 -8.41 16.49 -7.91
N GLU A 55 -8.97 17.69 -8.09
CA GLU A 55 -8.47 18.95 -7.53
C GLU A 55 -8.90 19.18 -6.07
N GLN A 56 -9.78 18.35 -5.50
CA GLN A 56 -10.14 18.45 -4.08
C GLN A 56 -8.97 18.01 -3.18
N ALA A 57 -8.90 18.59 -1.97
CA ALA A 57 -7.89 18.21 -0.97
C ALA A 57 -8.03 16.72 -0.57
N VAL A 58 -6.93 15.97 -0.55
CA VAL A 58 -6.96 14.52 -0.30
C VAL A 58 -7.53 14.16 1.06
N ARG A 59 -7.44 15.06 2.05
CA ARG A 59 -8.04 14.86 3.39
C ARG A 59 -9.57 14.72 3.38
N SER A 60 -10.25 15.19 2.32
CA SER A 60 -11.71 15.07 2.18
C SER A 60 -12.17 13.66 1.77
N LEU A 61 -11.25 12.79 1.37
CA LEU A 61 -11.54 11.41 1.03
C LEU A 61 -11.77 10.54 2.26
N SER A 62 -12.59 9.49 2.10
CA SER A 62 -12.62 8.38 3.07
C SER A 62 -11.26 7.70 3.20
N GLY A 63 -11.00 7.05 4.35
CA GLY A 63 -9.74 6.33 4.59
C GLY A 63 -9.40 5.33 3.50
N GLY A 64 -10.40 4.60 2.98
CA GLY A 64 -10.23 3.65 1.88
C GLY A 64 -9.77 4.32 0.58
N ASN A 65 -10.36 5.48 0.22
CA ASN A 65 -9.93 6.21 -0.97
C ASN A 65 -8.55 6.87 -0.77
N GLN A 66 -8.24 7.36 0.44
CA GLN A 66 -6.88 7.82 0.76
C GLN A 66 -5.85 6.69 0.58
N GLN A 67 -6.16 5.47 1.03
CA GLN A 67 -5.28 4.33 0.85
C GLN A 67 -5.11 3.94 -0.62
N LYS A 68 -6.17 4.03 -1.43
CA LYS A 68 -6.08 3.84 -2.88
C LYS A 68 -5.11 4.86 -3.52
N VAL A 69 -5.18 6.14 -3.13
CA VAL A 69 -4.25 7.17 -3.62
C VAL A 69 -2.80 6.85 -3.24
N ILE A 70 -2.55 6.45 -1.97
CA ILE A 70 -1.22 6.05 -1.52
C ILE A 70 -0.69 4.90 -2.37
N LEU A 71 -1.48 3.82 -2.47
CA LEU A 71 -1.05 2.61 -3.15
C LEU A 71 -0.81 2.87 -4.64
N THR A 72 -1.70 3.60 -5.30
CA THR A 72 -1.55 4.02 -6.70
C THR A 72 -0.22 4.76 -6.91
N ARG A 73 0.11 5.71 -6.04
CA ARG A 73 1.38 6.44 -6.11
C ARG A 73 2.59 5.55 -5.88
N GLU A 74 2.54 4.69 -4.86
CA GLU A 74 3.69 3.83 -4.52
C GLU A 74 3.97 2.76 -5.60
N LEU A 75 2.94 2.25 -6.26
CA LEU A 75 3.08 1.24 -7.30
C LEU A 75 3.42 1.81 -8.68
N GLN A 76 3.27 3.12 -8.87
CA GLN A 76 3.55 3.79 -10.14
C GLN A 76 5.00 3.60 -10.61
N SER A 77 5.96 3.55 -9.71
CA SER A 77 7.38 3.34 -10.00
C SER A 77 7.73 1.87 -10.28
N THR A 78 6.74 0.97 -10.32
CA THR A 78 6.97 -0.47 -10.50
C THR A 78 8.10 -1.02 -9.61
N PRO A 79 7.97 -0.92 -8.28
CA PRO A 79 9.05 -1.25 -7.37
C PRO A 79 9.42 -2.74 -7.41
N ASP A 80 10.69 -3.06 -7.20
CA ASP A 80 11.14 -4.45 -7.01
C ASP A 80 10.85 -4.97 -5.60
N LEU A 81 10.69 -4.05 -4.62
CA LEU A 81 10.34 -4.35 -3.24
C LEU A 81 9.27 -3.38 -2.73
N LEU A 82 8.17 -3.93 -2.23
CA LEU A 82 7.11 -3.19 -1.54
C LEU A 82 7.12 -3.52 -0.04
N ILE A 83 7.23 -2.50 0.80
CA ILE A 83 7.09 -2.65 2.26
C ILE A 83 5.72 -2.09 2.65
N ALA A 84 4.82 -2.97 3.10
CA ALA A 84 3.45 -2.65 3.48
C ALA A 84 3.25 -2.86 4.99
N MET A 85 3.10 -1.76 5.74
CA MET A 85 2.90 -1.80 7.18
C MET A 85 1.45 -1.45 7.52
N HIS A 86 0.71 -2.42 8.06
CA HIS A 86 -0.71 -2.32 8.40
C HIS A 86 -1.56 -1.71 7.27
N PRO A 87 -1.47 -2.23 6.03
CA PRO A 87 -2.03 -1.56 4.84
C PRO A 87 -3.55 -1.48 4.84
N THR A 88 -4.24 -2.36 5.58
CA THR A 88 -5.71 -2.43 5.65
C THR A 88 -6.28 -1.89 6.97
N ARG A 89 -5.43 -1.36 7.87
CA ARG A 89 -5.89 -0.92 9.19
C ARG A 89 -6.91 0.21 9.09
N GLY A 90 -8.11 -0.03 9.66
CA GLY A 90 -9.19 0.96 9.70
C GLY A 90 -9.94 1.14 8.38
N LEU A 91 -9.74 0.24 7.42
CA LEU A 91 -10.47 0.20 6.17
C LEU A 91 -11.72 -0.69 6.28
N ASP A 92 -12.70 -0.39 5.44
CA ASP A 92 -13.82 -1.29 5.20
C ASP A 92 -13.38 -2.53 4.37
N ILE A 93 -14.26 -3.51 4.25
CA ILE A 93 -13.98 -4.77 3.56
C ILE A 93 -13.59 -4.52 2.10
N GLY A 94 -14.34 -3.68 1.38
CA GLY A 94 -14.10 -3.42 -0.04
C GLY A 94 -12.75 -2.73 -0.29
N ALA A 95 -12.38 -1.76 0.56
CA ALA A 95 -11.08 -1.10 0.47
C ALA A 95 -9.94 -2.07 0.82
N SER A 96 -10.14 -2.96 1.81
CA SER A 96 -9.16 -3.98 2.17
C SER A 96 -8.93 -4.99 1.05
N GLU A 97 -10.01 -5.44 0.40
CA GLU A 97 -9.91 -6.35 -0.75
C GLU A 97 -9.17 -5.71 -1.92
N PHE A 98 -9.44 -4.43 -2.21
CA PHE A 98 -8.67 -3.69 -3.23
C PHE A 98 -7.17 -3.69 -2.93
N VAL A 99 -6.77 -3.38 -1.68
CA VAL A 99 -5.36 -3.40 -1.27
C VAL A 99 -4.75 -4.78 -1.47
N HIS A 100 -5.43 -5.84 -1.06
CA HIS A 100 -4.98 -7.22 -1.22
C HIS A 100 -4.80 -7.59 -2.70
N GLU A 101 -5.75 -7.21 -3.56
CA GLU A 101 -5.65 -7.46 -5.00
C GLU A 101 -4.46 -6.77 -5.64
N GLN A 102 -4.20 -5.50 -5.28
CA GLN A 102 -3.03 -4.78 -5.79
C GLN A 102 -1.72 -5.45 -5.35
N MET A 103 -1.62 -5.86 -4.08
CA MET A 103 -0.44 -6.59 -3.59
C MET A 103 -0.24 -7.92 -4.34
N LEU A 104 -1.31 -8.68 -4.57
CA LEU A 104 -1.24 -9.93 -5.33
C LEU A 104 -0.88 -9.71 -6.80
N ARG A 105 -1.28 -8.60 -7.42
CA ARG A 105 -0.85 -8.22 -8.78
C ARG A 105 0.66 -7.93 -8.81
N GLU A 106 1.15 -7.16 -7.86
CA GLU A 106 2.58 -6.86 -7.77
C GLU A 106 3.42 -8.11 -7.50
N LYS A 107 2.96 -9.00 -6.61
CA LYS A 107 3.57 -10.31 -6.40
C LYS A 107 3.66 -11.13 -7.69
N LYS A 108 2.58 -11.18 -8.49
CA LYS A 108 2.58 -11.87 -9.80
C LYS A 108 3.54 -11.24 -10.80
N ARG A 109 3.80 -9.93 -10.71
CA ARG A 109 4.79 -9.22 -11.53
C ARG A 109 6.24 -9.58 -11.11
N GLY A 110 6.43 -10.17 -9.94
CA GLY A 110 7.74 -10.52 -9.38
C GLY A 110 8.26 -9.53 -8.33
N CYS A 111 7.44 -8.57 -7.89
CA CYS A 111 7.78 -7.68 -6.78
C CYS A 111 7.88 -8.48 -5.47
N GLY A 112 8.98 -8.30 -4.74
CA GLY A 112 9.11 -8.78 -3.36
C GLY A 112 8.20 -7.96 -2.44
N ILE A 113 7.44 -8.62 -1.55
CA ILE A 113 6.54 -7.91 -0.64
C ILE A 113 6.86 -8.26 0.80
N LEU A 114 7.22 -7.25 1.60
CA LEU A 114 7.30 -7.36 3.05
C LEU A 114 6.02 -6.81 3.67
N LEU A 115 5.10 -7.71 4.03
CA LEU A 115 3.87 -7.35 4.71
C LEU A 115 4.06 -7.44 6.22
N ILE A 116 3.79 -6.34 6.93
CA ILE A 116 3.80 -6.26 8.39
C ILE A 116 2.36 -5.98 8.84
N SER A 117 1.73 -6.93 9.52
CA SER A 117 0.37 -6.79 10.00
C SER A 117 0.16 -7.53 11.33
N ALA A 118 -0.73 -7.00 12.16
CA ALA A 118 -1.25 -7.68 13.35
C ALA A 118 -2.51 -8.52 13.02
N ASN A 119 -3.03 -8.41 11.81
CA ASN A 119 -4.18 -9.18 11.36
C ASN A 119 -3.72 -10.52 10.76
N LEU A 120 -3.93 -11.59 11.52
CA LEU A 120 -3.50 -12.94 11.11
C LEU A 120 -4.21 -13.41 9.84
N ASP A 121 -5.49 -13.10 9.66
CA ASP A 121 -6.25 -13.48 8.47
C ASP A 121 -5.66 -12.85 7.19
N GLU A 122 -5.24 -11.58 7.28
CA GLU A 122 -4.55 -10.89 6.19
C GLU A 122 -3.23 -11.57 5.83
N ILE A 123 -2.43 -11.91 6.84
CA ILE A 123 -1.14 -12.60 6.66
C ILE A 123 -1.34 -13.97 6.00
N ILE A 124 -2.27 -14.79 6.51
CA ILE A 124 -2.56 -16.12 5.97
C ILE A 124 -3.03 -16.05 4.51
N LYS A 125 -3.81 -15.03 4.17
CA LYS A 125 -4.35 -14.84 2.81
C LYS A 125 -3.27 -14.49 1.78
N LEU A 126 -2.21 -13.80 2.18
CA LEU A 126 -1.28 -13.15 1.25
C LEU A 126 0.14 -13.71 1.25
N ALA A 127 0.61 -14.23 2.40
CA ALA A 127 2.01 -14.55 2.59
C ALA A 127 2.40 -15.94 2.06
N ASP A 128 3.59 -16.04 1.48
CA ASP A 128 4.23 -17.34 1.17
C ASP A 128 5.01 -17.86 2.37
N VAL A 129 5.58 -16.92 3.14
CA VAL A 129 6.35 -17.22 4.37
C VAL A 129 5.87 -16.28 5.46
N ILE A 130 5.62 -16.82 6.64
CA ILE A 130 5.16 -16.07 7.82
C ILE A 130 6.28 -16.08 8.85
N VAL A 131 6.74 -14.90 9.26
CA VAL A 131 7.69 -14.72 10.35
C VAL A 131 6.99 -14.08 11.52
N VAL A 132 7.01 -14.71 12.68
CA VAL A 132 6.43 -14.16 13.91
C VAL A 132 7.51 -13.50 14.74
N MET A 133 7.24 -12.24 15.13
CA MET A 133 8.12 -11.45 16.00
C MET A 133 7.43 -11.14 17.33
N PHE A 134 8.15 -11.28 18.44
CA PHE A 134 7.70 -10.89 19.76
C PHE A 134 8.88 -10.25 20.52
N GLU A 135 8.67 -9.08 21.12
CA GLU A 135 9.68 -8.32 21.87
C GLU A 135 11.06 -8.22 21.17
N GLY A 136 11.04 -7.94 19.85
CA GLY A 136 12.25 -7.76 19.05
C GLY A 136 12.95 -9.06 18.64
N LYS A 137 12.38 -10.26 18.95
CA LYS A 137 12.93 -11.56 18.60
C LYS A 137 12.05 -12.30 17.61
N ILE A 138 12.66 -13.10 16.72
CA ILE A 138 11.94 -14.03 15.85
C ILE A 138 11.57 -15.24 16.66
N MET A 139 10.26 -15.51 16.79
CA MET A 139 9.71 -16.63 17.54
C MET A 139 9.41 -17.84 16.67
N GLY A 140 9.48 -17.69 15.36
CA GLY A 140 9.32 -18.79 14.41
C GLY A 140 9.11 -18.29 12.99
N THR A 141 9.40 -19.20 12.04
CA THR A 141 9.15 -19.04 10.61
C THR A 141 8.26 -20.18 10.14
N PHE A 142 7.18 -19.86 9.46
CA PHE A 142 6.14 -20.81 9.07
C PHE A 142 5.82 -20.68 7.58
N PRO A 143 5.38 -21.76 6.91
CA PRO A 143 4.90 -21.69 5.54
C PRO A 143 3.57 -20.94 5.48
N GLY A 144 3.33 -20.17 4.39
CA GLY A 144 2.03 -19.51 4.13
C GLY A 144 0.96 -20.48 3.63
N ILE A 145 1.36 -21.61 3.04
CA ILE A 145 0.43 -22.66 2.59
C ILE A 145 0.16 -23.61 3.75
N ASN A 146 -1.13 -23.76 4.13
CA ASN A 146 -1.58 -24.57 5.27
C ASN A 146 -0.80 -24.24 6.56
N PRO A 147 -0.75 -22.97 6.98
CA PRO A 147 0.06 -22.55 8.12
C PRO A 147 -0.46 -23.20 9.42
N PRO A 148 0.42 -23.60 10.33
CA PRO A 148 0.04 -24.16 11.62
C PRO A 148 -0.43 -23.05 12.56
N ILE A 149 -1.72 -22.68 12.48
CA ILE A 149 -2.31 -21.51 13.16
C ILE A 149 -2.08 -21.56 14.68
N ASP A 150 -2.21 -22.73 15.31
CA ASP A 150 -1.97 -22.87 16.75
C ASP A 150 -0.55 -22.50 17.14
N LYS A 151 0.45 -22.94 16.36
CA LYS A 151 1.87 -22.64 16.61
C LYS A 151 2.15 -21.14 16.39
N ILE A 152 1.57 -20.55 15.34
CA ILE A 152 1.69 -19.12 15.04
C ILE A 152 1.09 -18.33 16.20
N SER A 153 -0.11 -18.68 16.66
CA SER A 153 -0.79 -18.00 17.78
C SER A 153 0.01 -18.09 19.08
N MET A 154 0.60 -19.24 19.37
CA MET A 154 1.50 -19.40 20.52
C MET A 154 2.74 -18.53 20.39
N ALA A 155 3.38 -18.51 19.22
CA ALA A 155 4.54 -17.66 18.94
C ALA A 155 4.23 -16.17 19.10
N MET A 156 3.04 -15.71 18.68
CA MET A 156 2.57 -14.33 18.84
C MET A 156 2.43 -13.91 20.31
N THR A 157 2.26 -14.86 21.25
CA THR A 157 2.20 -14.59 22.71
C THR A 157 3.55 -14.76 23.41
N GLY A 158 4.63 -14.93 22.67
CA GLY A 158 5.96 -15.18 23.24
C GLY A 158 6.18 -16.63 23.75
N ARG A 159 5.25 -17.54 23.45
CA ARG A 159 5.31 -18.96 23.85
C ARG A 159 5.71 -19.84 22.65
N GLY A 160 6.77 -19.49 21.96
CA GLY A 160 7.32 -20.26 20.84
C GLY A 160 8.75 -20.74 21.17
N GLU A 161 9.23 -21.75 20.47
CA GLU A 161 10.66 -22.07 20.47
C GLU A 161 11.36 -20.92 19.74
N THR A 162 12.30 -20.27 20.42
CA THR A 162 13.22 -19.31 19.80
C THR A 162 14.03 -20.03 18.74
N ALA A 163 13.96 -19.58 17.49
CA ALA A 163 14.77 -20.10 16.39
C ALA A 163 16.25 -19.75 16.59
#